data_276de8f4e271e1cd949d7efc624d9c9b
#
_entry.id   276de8f4e271e1cd949d7efc624d9c9b
#
_cell.length_a   1.000
_cell.length_b   1.000
_cell.length_c   1.000
_cell.angle_alpha   90.00
_cell.angle_beta   90.00
_cell.angle_gamma   90.00
#
_symmetry.space_group_name_H-M   'P 1'
#
loop_
_entity.id
_entity.type
_entity.pdbx_description
1 polymer ?
#
loop_
_entity_poly.entity_id
_entity_poly.type
_entity_poly.pdbx_seq_one_letter_code
_entity_poly.pdbx_strand_id
1 'polypeptide(L)'
;GASKKITTAAGEEGRINLVPNPSHLETEAALVQGISRAKIDNVFDGDSKKVLPIVIHGDAAIAGQGLVYEVAQMMTLEGYKTGGTVHMVVNNQVGFTTNYLDARSSIYCTDIAKVTDSPVMHVNDDDVEAVVHAIRFAADYRNKFGKDVYIDLLGYRKYGHNEGDEPRFTQPNLYKIIAKHPNPREIYKKKLKDEGVVSDAVLAEMEQQFKELLDENFEAAK
;
A
#
# COMPACT_ATOMS: atom_id res chain seq x y z
N GLY A 1 -3.95 12.86 10.78
CA GLY A 1 -4.85 11.75 10.52
C GLY A 1 -6.19 12.21 9.96
N ALA A 2 -6.95 11.30 9.40
CA ALA A 2 -8.26 11.56 8.85
C ALA A 2 -9.21 10.38 9.13
N SER A 3 -10.51 10.64 9.08
CA SER A 3 -11.53 9.60 9.24
C SER A 3 -12.65 9.84 8.23
N LYS A 4 -13.04 8.78 7.53
CA LYS A 4 -14.11 8.83 6.53
C LYS A 4 -15.07 7.65 6.71
N LYS A 5 -16.37 7.93 6.75
CA LYS A 5 -17.39 6.90 6.61
C LYS A 5 -17.42 6.41 5.16
N ILE A 6 -17.60 5.13 4.98
CA ILE A 6 -17.75 4.47 3.67
C ILE A 6 -18.93 3.53 3.71
N THR A 7 -19.49 3.26 2.53
CA THR A 7 -20.39 2.13 2.31
C THR A 7 -19.67 1.13 1.44
N THR A 8 -19.62 -0.13 1.88
CA THR A 8 -18.97 -1.20 1.12
C THR A 8 -19.82 -1.58 -0.10
N ALA A 9 -19.24 -2.34 -1.03
CA ALA A 9 -19.99 -2.87 -2.17
C ALA A 9 -21.16 -3.79 -1.76
N ALA A 10 -21.12 -4.36 -0.55
CA ALA A 10 -22.20 -5.14 0.03
C ALA A 10 -23.29 -4.29 0.73
N GLY A 11 -23.14 -2.95 0.70
CA GLY A 11 -24.09 -2.04 1.35
C GLY A 11 -23.86 -1.85 2.86
N GLU A 12 -22.81 -2.41 3.42
CA GLU A 12 -22.48 -2.28 4.83
C GLU A 12 -21.77 -0.95 5.13
N GLU A 13 -22.11 -0.34 6.27
CA GLU A 13 -21.39 0.85 6.72
C GLU A 13 -20.05 0.48 7.37
N GLY A 14 -19.03 1.23 7.01
CA GLY A 14 -17.69 1.11 7.54
C GLY A 14 -17.04 2.45 7.79
N ARG A 15 -15.84 2.43 8.37
CA ARG A 15 -15.05 3.63 8.60
C ARG A 15 -13.57 3.37 8.30
N ILE A 16 -13.01 4.20 7.43
CA ILE A 16 -11.56 4.27 7.22
C ILE A 16 -11.00 5.31 8.18
N ASN A 17 -9.96 4.94 8.93
CA ASN A 17 -9.22 5.83 9.79
C ASN A 17 -7.75 5.83 9.36
N LEU A 18 -7.26 6.98 8.92
CA LEU A 18 -5.86 7.20 8.64
C LEU A 18 -5.17 7.71 9.91
N VAL A 19 -4.21 6.95 10.41
CA VAL A 19 -3.40 7.33 11.58
C VAL A 19 -2.44 8.45 11.16
N PRO A 20 -2.27 9.53 11.99
CA PRO A 20 -1.24 10.53 11.73
C PRO A 20 0.14 9.87 11.74
N ASN A 21 1.00 10.25 10.80
CA ASN A 21 2.35 9.72 10.76
C ASN A 21 3.41 10.83 10.90
N PRO A 22 4.39 10.67 11.80
CA PRO A 22 5.62 11.45 11.80
C PRO A 22 6.60 10.94 10.73
N SER A 23 7.75 11.58 10.62
CA SER A 23 8.81 11.11 9.70
C SER A 23 9.66 9.94 10.26
N HIS A 24 9.22 9.29 11.32
CA HIS A 24 9.87 8.11 11.90
C HIS A 24 9.36 6.85 11.20
N LEU A 25 10.14 6.35 10.26
CA LEU A 25 9.76 5.20 9.46
C LEU A 25 9.40 3.99 10.32
N GLU A 26 8.29 3.31 9.96
CA GLU A 26 7.75 2.09 10.54
C GLU A 26 7.14 2.24 11.95
N THR A 27 7.26 3.38 12.61
CA THR A 27 6.68 3.60 13.96
C THR A 27 5.15 3.48 13.94
N GLU A 28 4.52 3.93 12.85
CA GLU A 28 3.07 3.87 12.66
C GLU A 28 2.54 2.45 12.61
N ALA A 29 3.35 1.47 12.19
CA ALA A 29 2.95 0.07 12.19
C ALA A 29 2.60 -0.40 13.62
N ALA A 30 3.45 -0.08 14.60
CA ALA A 30 3.19 -0.39 16.00
C ALA A 30 1.95 0.35 16.54
N LEU A 31 1.78 1.64 16.19
CA LEU A 31 0.61 2.43 16.57
C LEU A 31 -0.68 1.86 15.98
N VAL A 32 -0.68 1.45 14.71
CA VAL A 32 -1.84 0.82 14.06
C VAL A 32 -2.22 -0.47 14.77
N GLN A 33 -1.25 -1.30 15.16
CA GLN A 33 -1.52 -2.53 15.92
C GLN A 33 -2.17 -2.20 17.26
N GLY A 34 -1.60 -1.28 18.04
CA GLY A 34 -2.13 -0.86 19.35
C GLY A 34 -3.55 -0.28 19.25
N ILE A 35 -3.78 0.63 18.31
CA ILE A 35 -5.09 1.24 18.06
C ILE A 35 -6.11 0.17 17.63
N SER A 36 -5.72 -0.75 16.76
CA SER A 36 -6.58 -1.82 16.29
C SER A 36 -6.95 -2.76 17.44
N ARG A 37 -5.98 -3.17 18.26
CA ARG A 37 -6.21 -3.99 19.43
C ARG A 37 -7.17 -3.30 20.42
N ALA A 38 -6.93 -2.04 20.71
CA ALA A 38 -7.81 -1.28 21.62
C ALA A 38 -9.26 -1.18 21.10
N LYS A 39 -9.44 -1.01 19.78
CA LYS A 39 -10.78 -1.02 19.16
C LYS A 39 -11.44 -2.39 19.23
N ILE A 40 -10.70 -3.45 18.96
CA ILE A 40 -11.20 -4.82 19.07
C ILE A 40 -11.73 -5.06 20.50
N ASP A 41 -10.94 -4.72 21.51
CA ASP A 41 -11.30 -5.00 22.91
C ASP A 41 -12.42 -4.09 23.43
N ASN A 42 -12.36 -2.77 23.13
CA ASN A 42 -13.25 -1.80 23.78
C ASN A 42 -14.48 -1.40 22.96
N VAL A 43 -14.49 -1.68 21.65
CA VAL A 43 -15.58 -1.24 20.76
C VAL A 43 -16.31 -2.43 20.12
N PHE A 44 -15.60 -3.53 19.89
CA PHE A 44 -16.11 -4.68 19.13
C PHE A 44 -16.13 -5.99 19.94
N ASP A 45 -16.10 -5.92 21.27
CA ASP A 45 -16.24 -7.07 22.19
C ASP A 45 -15.27 -8.23 21.87
N GLY A 46 -14.07 -7.92 21.43
CA GLY A 46 -13.04 -8.90 21.07
C GLY A 46 -13.14 -9.43 19.63
N ASP A 47 -14.12 -8.99 18.82
CA ASP A 47 -14.25 -9.44 17.43
C ASP A 47 -13.24 -8.78 16.50
N SER A 48 -12.12 -9.46 16.26
CA SER A 48 -11.07 -8.98 15.36
C SER A 48 -11.47 -8.88 13.89
N LYS A 49 -12.57 -9.51 13.47
CA LYS A 49 -13.09 -9.40 12.09
C LYS A 49 -13.70 -8.04 11.78
N LYS A 50 -14.04 -7.26 12.81
CA LYS A 50 -14.58 -5.90 12.68
C LYS A 50 -13.51 -4.83 12.46
N VAL A 51 -12.22 -5.18 12.59
CA VAL A 51 -11.11 -4.25 12.42
C VAL A 51 -10.09 -4.85 11.46
N LEU A 52 -9.74 -4.13 10.40
CA LEU A 52 -8.70 -4.52 9.45
C LEU A 52 -7.53 -3.54 9.54
N PRO A 53 -6.43 -3.91 10.22
CA PRO A 53 -5.19 -3.14 10.14
C PRO A 53 -4.59 -3.23 8.74
N ILE A 54 -4.23 -2.08 8.17
CA ILE A 54 -3.49 -2.00 6.91
C ILE A 54 -2.29 -1.09 7.16
N VAL A 55 -1.09 -1.58 6.83
CA VAL A 55 0.16 -0.81 6.93
C VAL A 55 0.78 -0.69 5.55
N ILE A 56 1.09 0.55 5.15
CA ILE A 56 1.75 0.83 3.88
C ILE A 56 3.21 1.15 4.17
N HIS A 57 4.12 0.38 3.57
CA HIS A 57 5.56 0.45 3.77
C HIS A 57 6.27 0.95 2.51
N GLY A 58 7.42 1.58 2.68
CA GLY A 58 8.43 1.68 1.63
C GLY A 58 9.35 0.45 1.65
N ASP A 59 9.87 0.04 0.49
CA ASP A 59 10.72 -1.16 0.37
C ASP A 59 12.03 -1.08 1.16
N ALA A 60 12.65 0.09 1.22
CA ALA A 60 13.86 0.28 2.02
C ALA A 60 13.56 0.30 3.52
N ALA A 61 12.43 0.85 3.93
CA ALA A 61 12.04 0.93 5.33
C ALA A 61 11.70 -0.45 5.92
N ILE A 62 10.84 -1.21 5.27
CA ILE A 62 10.45 -2.55 5.74
C ILE A 62 11.65 -3.50 5.85
N ALA A 63 12.59 -3.41 4.91
CA ALA A 63 13.78 -4.25 4.91
C ALA A 63 14.84 -3.85 5.94
N GLY A 64 14.86 -2.58 6.38
CA GLY A 64 15.97 -2.03 7.17
C GLY A 64 15.64 -1.67 8.62
N GLN A 65 14.36 -1.52 8.98
CA GLN A 65 13.97 -1.08 10.32
C GLN A 65 13.68 -2.26 11.25
N GLY A 66 14.42 -2.36 12.36
CA GLY A 66 14.26 -3.46 13.34
C GLY A 66 12.85 -3.54 13.95
N LEU A 67 12.16 -2.41 14.05
CA LEU A 67 10.79 -2.34 14.56
C LEU A 67 9.81 -3.20 13.74
N VAL A 68 10.03 -3.36 12.43
CA VAL A 68 9.21 -4.24 11.57
C VAL A 68 9.28 -5.69 12.06
N TYR A 69 10.48 -6.16 12.40
CA TYR A 69 10.67 -7.50 12.94
C TYR A 69 9.97 -7.67 14.30
N GLU A 70 10.08 -6.68 15.18
CA GLU A 70 9.44 -6.72 16.50
C GLU A 70 7.93 -6.78 16.38
N VAL A 71 7.34 -5.95 15.51
CA VAL A 71 5.89 -5.94 15.26
C VAL A 71 5.42 -7.26 14.64
N ALA A 72 6.16 -7.80 13.66
CA ALA A 72 5.82 -9.08 13.05
C ALA A 72 5.79 -10.23 14.08
N GLN A 73 6.70 -10.25 15.05
CA GLN A 73 6.72 -11.25 16.12
C GLN A 73 5.50 -11.17 17.06
N MET A 74 4.77 -10.07 17.08
CA MET A 74 3.59 -9.89 17.94
C MET A 74 2.30 -10.49 17.32
N MET A 75 2.30 -10.86 16.04
CA MET A 75 1.12 -11.21 15.24
C MET A 75 0.17 -12.21 15.91
N THR A 76 0.72 -13.26 16.54
CA THR A 76 -0.07 -14.34 17.15
C THR A 76 -0.07 -14.34 18.68
N LEU A 77 0.66 -13.41 19.31
CA LEU A 77 0.73 -13.35 20.76
C LEU A 77 -0.60 -12.87 21.36
N GLU A 78 -1.07 -13.56 22.39
CA GLU A 78 -2.41 -13.35 22.98
C GLU A 78 -2.68 -11.90 23.39
N GLY A 79 -1.70 -11.22 23.99
CA GLY A 79 -1.81 -9.82 24.41
C GLY A 79 -1.74 -8.79 23.27
N TYR A 80 -1.32 -9.17 22.05
CA TYR A 80 -1.02 -8.24 20.96
C TYR A 80 -1.79 -8.52 19.67
N LYS A 81 -2.22 -9.75 19.42
CA LYS A 81 -2.88 -10.16 18.18
C LYS A 81 -4.07 -9.28 17.81
N THR A 82 -4.16 -8.91 16.54
CA THR A 82 -5.25 -8.13 15.95
C THR A 82 -6.09 -8.92 14.96
N GLY A 83 -5.86 -10.22 14.83
CA GLY A 83 -6.48 -11.07 13.82
C GLY A 83 -5.84 -10.91 12.43
N GLY A 84 -4.57 -10.50 12.41
CA GLY A 84 -3.76 -10.32 11.21
C GLY A 84 -3.83 -8.92 10.60
N THR A 85 -2.76 -8.56 9.90
CA THR A 85 -2.55 -7.26 9.24
C THR A 85 -2.29 -7.48 7.76
N VAL A 86 -2.80 -6.59 6.93
CA VAL A 86 -2.40 -6.51 5.52
C VAL A 86 -1.25 -5.51 5.41
N HIS A 87 -0.08 -5.99 5.03
CA HIS A 87 1.11 -5.19 4.77
C HIS A 87 1.24 -4.94 3.27
N MET A 88 1.16 -3.68 2.86
CA MET A 88 1.35 -3.26 1.48
C MET A 88 2.72 -2.59 1.34
N VAL A 89 3.61 -3.15 0.57
CA VAL A 89 4.92 -2.56 0.31
C VAL A 89 4.90 -1.86 -1.04
N VAL A 90 4.97 -0.53 -1.03
CA VAL A 90 5.15 0.26 -2.25
C VAL A 90 6.62 0.21 -2.62
N ASN A 91 6.99 -0.81 -3.38
CA ASN A 91 8.36 -1.11 -3.75
C ASN A 91 8.77 -0.31 -4.98
N ASN A 92 9.36 0.86 -4.75
CA ASN A 92 9.84 1.72 -5.82
C ASN A 92 11.31 1.47 -6.20
N GLN A 93 11.95 0.46 -5.60
CA GLN A 93 13.29 -0.04 -5.92
C GLN A 93 14.44 0.94 -5.61
N VAL A 94 14.16 2.01 -4.85
CA VAL A 94 15.18 2.99 -4.44
C VAL A 94 14.87 3.52 -3.04
N GLY A 95 15.85 3.47 -2.13
CA GLY A 95 15.76 4.06 -0.80
C GLY A 95 16.51 5.37 -0.74
N PHE A 96 15.83 6.53 -0.64
CA PHE A 96 16.41 7.85 -0.80
C PHE A 96 17.21 7.95 -2.11
N THR A 97 18.52 7.69 -2.10
CA THR A 97 19.40 7.68 -3.27
C THR A 97 20.02 6.31 -3.55
N THR A 98 19.73 5.29 -2.71
CA THR A 98 20.37 3.97 -2.77
C THR A 98 19.53 3.02 -3.60
N ASN A 99 20.17 2.36 -4.58
CA ASN A 99 19.54 1.30 -5.38
C ASN A 99 19.22 0.08 -4.50
N TYR A 100 18.15 -0.64 -4.82
CA TYR A 100 17.75 -1.80 -4.04
C TYR A 100 18.81 -2.92 -3.98
N LEU A 101 19.66 -3.03 -5.00
CA LEU A 101 20.77 -4.01 -5.01
C LEU A 101 21.84 -3.72 -3.97
N ASP A 102 21.98 -2.45 -3.58
CA ASP A 102 22.95 -1.99 -2.58
C ASP A 102 22.30 -1.78 -1.19
N ALA A 103 21.00 -1.89 -1.11
CA ALA A 103 20.23 -1.55 0.10
C ALA A 103 20.00 -2.71 1.05
N ARG A 104 20.04 -3.95 0.58
CA ARG A 104 19.73 -5.14 1.38
C ARG A 104 20.41 -6.39 0.84
N SER A 105 20.68 -7.35 1.74
CA SER A 105 21.21 -8.67 1.37
C SER A 105 20.11 -9.67 0.96
N SER A 106 18.88 -9.47 1.42
CA SER A 106 17.74 -10.29 1.02
C SER A 106 17.33 -10.06 -0.43
N ILE A 107 16.80 -11.06 -1.09
CA ILE A 107 16.32 -10.94 -2.48
C ILE A 107 15.13 -10.00 -2.56
N TYR A 108 14.15 -10.19 -1.66
CA TYR A 108 12.94 -9.36 -1.61
C TYR A 108 12.93 -8.44 -0.38
N CYS A 109 12.39 -7.27 -0.51
CA CYS A 109 12.18 -6.36 0.63
C CYS A 109 11.20 -6.95 1.66
N THR A 110 10.32 -7.85 1.22
CA THR A 110 9.33 -8.56 2.01
C THR A 110 9.83 -9.86 2.65
N ASP A 111 11.13 -10.16 2.58
CA ASP A 111 11.68 -11.40 3.16
C ASP A 111 11.50 -11.49 4.69
N ILE A 112 11.17 -10.40 5.35
CA ILE A 112 10.73 -10.38 6.74
C ILE A 112 9.50 -11.29 6.98
N ALA A 113 8.62 -11.43 6.01
CA ALA A 113 7.45 -12.30 6.10
C ALA A 113 7.80 -13.78 6.33
N LYS A 114 8.99 -14.22 5.90
CA LYS A 114 9.48 -15.59 6.11
C LYS A 114 9.69 -15.94 7.59
N VAL A 115 9.92 -14.92 8.42
CA VAL A 115 10.13 -15.11 9.86
C VAL A 115 8.87 -15.61 10.57
N THR A 116 7.71 -15.26 10.06
CA THR A 116 6.40 -15.61 10.63
C THR A 116 5.60 -16.55 9.73
N ASP A 117 6.22 -17.13 8.70
CA ASP A 117 5.57 -17.97 7.69
C ASP A 117 4.32 -17.30 7.10
N SER A 118 4.39 -15.97 6.91
CA SER A 118 3.32 -15.20 6.31
C SER A 118 3.42 -15.24 4.78
N PRO A 119 2.30 -15.36 4.04
CA PRO A 119 2.33 -15.35 2.59
C PRO A 119 2.73 -13.99 2.04
N VAL A 120 3.43 -14.01 0.91
CA VAL A 120 3.81 -12.81 0.14
C VAL A 120 3.31 -12.96 -1.27
N MET A 121 2.71 -11.89 -1.80
CA MET A 121 2.36 -11.77 -3.22
C MET A 121 3.23 -10.68 -3.84
N HIS A 122 4.01 -11.03 -4.87
CA HIS A 122 4.75 -10.07 -5.68
C HIS A 122 3.89 -9.69 -6.88
N VAL A 123 3.57 -8.41 -7.01
CA VAL A 123 2.63 -7.91 -8.02
C VAL A 123 3.26 -6.74 -8.75
N ASN A 124 3.20 -6.76 -10.08
CA ASN A 124 3.56 -5.59 -10.87
C ASN A 124 2.50 -4.51 -10.70
N ASP A 125 2.87 -3.32 -10.25
CA ASP A 125 1.95 -2.21 -9.99
C ASP A 125 1.34 -1.60 -11.27
N ASP A 126 1.92 -1.86 -12.44
CA ASP A 126 1.32 -1.53 -13.73
C ASP A 126 0.10 -2.39 -14.07
N ASP A 127 -0.05 -3.58 -13.47
CA ASP A 127 -1.20 -4.46 -13.66
C ASP A 127 -2.28 -4.20 -12.60
N VAL A 128 -3.14 -3.23 -12.89
CA VAL A 128 -4.22 -2.79 -11.99
C VAL A 128 -5.14 -3.95 -11.56
N GLU A 129 -5.46 -4.88 -12.46
CA GLU A 129 -6.33 -6.01 -12.17
C GLU A 129 -5.64 -7.01 -11.23
N ALA A 130 -4.38 -7.30 -11.46
CA ALA A 130 -3.57 -8.15 -10.57
C ALA A 130 -3.44 -7.53 -9.17
N VAL A 131 -3.24 -6.21 -9.07
CA VAL A 131 -3.20 -5.49 -7.79
C VAL A 131 -4.52 -5.64 -7.04
N VAL A 132 -5.65 -5.39 -7.70
CA VAL A 132 -6.98 -5.55 -7.08
C VAL A 132 -7.23 -6.99 -6.63
N HIS A 133 -6.84 -7.96 -7.45
CA HIS A 133 -6.97 -9.38 -7.11
C HIS A 133 -6.13 -9.75 -5.89
N ALA A 134 -4.88 -9.30 -5.84
CA ALA A 134 -3.98 -9.55 -4.71
C ALA A 134 -4.51 -8.95 -3.40
N ILE A 135 -5.05 -7.72 -3.45
CA ILE A 135 -5.63 -7.06 -2.27
C ILE A 135 -6.86 -7.83 -1.77
N ARG A 136 -7.73 -8.28 -2.66
CA ARG A 136 -8.91 -9.10 -2.28
C ARG A 136 -8.46 -10.41 -1.65
N PHE A 137 -7.52 -11.11 -2.28
CA PHE A 137 -6.96 -12.35 -1.74
C PHE A 137 -6.34 -12.13 -0.35
N ALA A 138 -5.59 -11.04 -0.16
CA ALA A 138 -4.99 -10.70 1.13
C ALA A 138 -6.05 -10.49 2.23
N ALA A 139 -7.12 -9.76 1.92
CA ALA A 139 -8.21 -9.54 2.85
C ALA A 139 -8.92 -10.86 3.22
N ASP A 140 -9.19 -11.70 2.24
CA ASP A 140 -9.82 -13.02 2.43
C ASP A 140 -8.92 -13.95 3.25
N TYR A 141 -7.62 -14.00 2.94
CA TYR A 141 -6.65 -14.78 3.69
C TYR A 141 -6.59 -14.33 5.16
N ARG A 142 -6.44 -13.04 5.39
CA ARG A 142 -6.43 -12.45 6.74
C ARG A 142 -7.71 -12.78 7.51
N ASN A 143 -8.87 -12.62 6.90
CA ASN A 143 -10.16 -12.89 7.53
C ASN A 143 -10.36 -14.38 7.85
N LYS A 144 -9.84 -15.25 6.99
CA LYS A 144 -9.97 -16.71 7.16
C LYS A 144 -9.00 -17.27 8.21
N PHE A 145 -7.75 -16.80 8.22
CA PHE A 145 -6.68 -17.40 9.01
C PHE A 145 -6.25 -16.57 10.21
N GLY A 146 -6.63 -15.29 10.28
CA GLY A 146 -6.25 -14.40 11.37
C GLY A 146 -4.75 -14.12 11.44
N LYS A 147 -4.05 -14.15 10.30
CA LYS A 147 -2.60 -13.98 10.16
C LYS A 147 -2.26 -12.81 9.24
N ASP A 148 -1.03 -12.32 9.37
CA ASP A 148 -0.49 -11.29 8.49
C ASP A 148 -0.31 -11.81 7.06
N VAL A 149 -0.39 -10.90 6.11
CA VAL A 149 -0.17 -11.14 4.69
C VAL A 149 0.52 -9.92 4.09
N TYR A 150 1.46 -10.17 3.18
CA TYR A 150 2.28 -9.13 2.57
C TYR A 150 2.00 -9.05 1.07
N ILE A 151 1.91 -7.83 0.56
CA ILE A 151 1.80 -7.53 -0.87
C ILE A 151 2.98 -6.65 -1.24
N ASP A 152 3.87 -7.15 -2.07
CA ASP A 152 4.99 -6.41 -2.67
C ASP A 152 4.54 -5.84 -4.01
N LEU A 153 4.19 -4.54 -4.03
CA LEU A 153 3.81 -3.82 -5.23
C LEU A 153 5.07 -3.30 -5.92
N LEU A 154 5.54 -4.04 -6.93
CA LEU A 154 6.74 -3.72 -7.66
C LEU A 154 6.49 -2.62 -8.68
N GLY A 155 6.99 -1.45 -8.39
CA GLY A 155 6.83 -0.25 -9.22
C GLY A 155 8.10 0.60 -9.28
N TYR A 156 7.92 1.90 -9.42
CA TYR A 156 9.02 2.84 -9.50
C TYR A 156 8.64 4.21 -8.90
N ARG A 157 9.64 4.98 -8.50
CA ARG A 157 9.46 6.37 -8.07
C ARG A 157 9.71 7.30 -9.26
N LYS A 158 8.71 8.06 -9.65
CA LYS A 158 8.78 8.94 -10.84
C LYS A 158 9.64 10.17 -10.59
N TYR A 159 9.54 10.77 -9.41
CA TYR A 159 10.24 12.00 -9.03
C TYR A 159 11.34 11.72 -7.99
N GLY A 160 12.07 12.75 -7.57
CA GLY A 160 13.03 12.64 -6.48
C GLY A 160 12.41 12.30 -5.13
N HIS A 161 13.26 12.06 -4.13
CA HIS A 161 12.83 11.80 -2.77
C HIS A 161 12.06 12.98 -2.15
N ASN A 162 12.49 14.19 -2.51
CA ASN A 162 11.84 15.46 -2.16
C ASN A 162 12.07 16.48 -3.28
N GLU A 163 11.62 17.71 -3.10
CA GLU A 163 11.69 18.78 -4.11
C GLU A 163 13.12 19.18 -4.48
N GLY A 164 14.09 18.97 -3.58
CA GLY A 164 15.50 19.29 -3.81
C GLY A 164 16.32 18.14 -4.40
N ASP A 165 15.74 16.94 -4.51
CA ASP A 165 16.44 15.76 -5.03
C ASP A 165 16.27 15.61 -6.55
N GLU A 166 17.42 15.59 -7.25
CA GLU A 166 17.45 15.22 -8.68
C GLU A 166 17.96 13.77 -8.81
N PRO A 167 17.05 12.80 -8.95
CA PRO A 167 17.41 11.38 -8.86
C PRO A 167 18.30 10.88 -10.02
N ARG A 168 18.38 11.60 -11.13
CA ARG A 168 19.27 11.27 -12.25
C ARG A 168 20.75 11.42 -11.88
N PHE A 169 21.09 12.15 -10.82
CA PHE A 169 22.47 12.26 -10.37
C PHE A 169 22.96 10.97 -9.71
N THR A 170 22.10 10.27 -8.99
CA THR A 170 22.46 9.05 -8.27
C THR A 170 22.03 7.79 -9.00
N GLN A 171 20.92 7.83 -9.78
CA GLN A 171 20.36 6.69 -10.50
C GLN A 171 20.12 7.00 -11.99
N PRO A 172 21.17 7.37 -12.77
CA PRO A 172 21.00 7.87 -14.13
C PRO A 172 20.40 6.83 -15.09
N ASN A 173 20.77 5.56 -14.96
CA ASN A 173 20.28 4.50 -15.85
C ASN A 173 18.82 4.16 -15.55
N LEU A 174 18.46 4.03 -14.28
CA LEU A 174 17.09 3.77 -13.87
C LEU A 174 16.15 4.88 -14.34
N TYR A 175 16.51 6.14 -14.14
CA TYR A 175 15.66 7.28 -14.51
C TYR A 175 15.61 7.56 -16.03
N LYS A 176 16.56 7.05 -16.82
CA LYS A 176 16.42 7.01 -18.30
C LYS A 176 15.31 6.07 -18.75
N ILE A 177 15.10 4.97 -18.01
CA ILE A 177 14.03 4.01 -18.27
C ILE A 177 12.69 4.59 -17.79
N ILE A 178 12.64 5.07 -16.56
CA ILE A 178 11.43 5.66 -15.93
C ILE A 178 10.87 6.81 -16.77
N ALA A 179 11.75 7.68 -17.30
CA ALA A 179 11.33 8.81 -18.14
C ALA A 179 10.54 8.41 -19.40
N LYS A 180 10.71 7.18 -19.87
CA LYS A 180 10.04 6.65 -21.06
C LYS A 180 8.90 5.68 -20.72
N HIS A 181 8.79 5.28 -19.46
CA HIS A 181 7.79 4.33 -19.03
C HIS A 181 6.43 5.02 -18.90
N PRO A 182 5.37 4.52 -19.56
CA PRO A 182 4.03 5.05 -19.37
C PRO A 182 3.55 4.76 -17.93
N ASN A 183 2.75 5.65 -17.37
CA ASN A 183 2.21 5.41 -16.03
C ASN A 183 1.13 4.30 -16.05
N PRO A 184 0.82 3.67 -14.89
CA PRO A 184 -0.13 2.55 -14.81
C PRO A 184 -1.51 2.88 -15.40
N ARG A 185 -1.98 4.14 -15.26
CA ARG A 185 -3.25 4.58 -15.84
C ARG A 185 -3.24 4.47 -17.38
N GLU A 186 -2.18 4.94 -18.03
CA GLU A 186 -2.08 4.89 -19.50
C GLU A 186 -1.95 3.45 -20.02
N ILE A 187 -1.23 2.60 -19.27
CA ILE A 187 -1.11 1.16 -19.58
C ILE A 187 -2.49 0.51 -19.51
N TYR A 188 -3.22 0.72 -18.42
CA TYR A 188 -4.54 0.12 -18.23
C TYR A 188 -5.59 0.66 -19.19
N LYS A 189 -5.58 1.98 -19.42
CA LYS A 189 -6.42 2.63 -20.42
C LYS A 189 -6.23 2.00 -21.82
N LYS A 190 -4.97 1.79 -22.22
CA LYS A 190 -4.65 1.14 -23.50
C LYS A 190 -5.17 -0.29 -23.53
N LYS A 191 -4.94 -1.08 -22.47
CA LYS A 191 -5.45 -2.46 -22.36
C LYS A 191 -6.95 -2.51 -22.56
N LEU A 192 -7.73 -1.72 -21.82
CA LEU A 192 -9.18 -1.71 -21.89
C LEU A 192 -9.73 -1.29 -23.29
N LYS A 193 -9.02 -0.38 -23.96
CA LYS A 193 -9.35 0.00 -25.35
C LYS A 193 -9.07 -1.15 -26.34
N ASP A 194 -7.91 -1.75 -26.24
CA ASP A 194 -7.49 -2.85 -27.13
C ASP A 194 -8.42 -4.07 -26.97
N GLU A 195 -8.94 -4.31 -25.79
CA GLU A 195 -9.92 -5.35 -25.47
C GLU A 195 -11.37 -4.94 -25.80
N GLY A 196 -11.61 -3.72 -26.22
CA GLY A 196 -12.94 -3.20 -26.55
C GLY A 196 -13.89 -3.02 -25.37
N VAL A 197 -13.36 -2.97 -24.14
CA VAL A 197 -14.14 -2.81 -22.91
C VAL A 197 -14.62 -1.36 -22.75
N VAL A 198 -13.81 -0.38 -23.16
CA VAL A 198 -14.15 1.05 -23.08
C VAL A 198 -13.91 1.75 -24.41
N SER A 199 -14.78 2.72 -24.74
CA SER A 199 -14.62 3.60 -25.88
C SER A 199 -13.84 4.88 -25.50
N ASP A 200 -13.30 5.58 -26.52
CA ASP A 200 -12.66 6.89 -26.30
C ASP A 200 -13.61 7.92 -25.70
N ALA A 201 -14.90 7.86 -26.05
CA ALA A 201 -15.91 8.77 -25.48
C ALA A 201 -16.08 8.54 -23.98
N VAL A 202 -16.17 7.30 -23.52
CA VAL A 202 -16.28 6.96 -22.10
C VAL A 202 -15.03 7.40 -21.34
N LEU A 203 -13.85 7.18 -21.91
CA LEU A 203 -12.59 7.62 -21.27
C LEU A 203 -12.51 9.14 -21.13
N ALA A 204 -12.92 9.90 -22.15
CA ALA A 204 -12.94 11.35 -22.12
C ALA A 204 -13.96 11.87 -21.08
N GLU A 205 -15.11 11.24 -20.97
CA GLU A 205 -16.12 11.56 -19.95
C GLU A 205 -15.57 11.32 -18.53
N MET A 206 -14.94 10.18 -18.26
CA MET A 206 -14.33 9.87 -16.97
C MET A 206 -13.22 10.88 -16.59
N GLU A 207 -12.40 11.28 -17.56
CA GLU A 207 -11.36 12.31 -17.36
C GLU A 207 -11.97 13.66 -17.00
N GLN A 208 -13.04 14.05 -17.68
CA GLN A 208 -13.74 15.30 -17.42
C GLN A 208 -14.42 15.30 -16.03
N GLN A 209 -15.11 14.23 -15.66
CA GLN A 209 -15.73 14.06 -14.34
C GLN A 209 -14.71 14.16 -13.21
N PHE A 210 -13.53 13.54 -13.39
CA PHE A 210 -12.46 13.62 -12.39
C PHE A 210 -11.90 15.04 -12.26
N LYS A 211 -11.73 15.75 -13.38
CA LYS A 211 -11.29 17.14 -13.37
C LYS A 211 -12.29 18.04 -12.67
N GLU A 212 -13.57 17.91 -12.96
CA GLU A 212 -14.66 18.65 -12.31
C GLU A 212 -14.66 18.43 -10.79
N LEU A 213 -14.51 17.17 -10.37
CA LEU A 213 -14.39 16.81 -8.93
C LEU A 213 -13.20 17.52 -8.26
N LEU A 214 -12.05 17.60 -8.93
CA LEU A 214 -10.87 18.30 -8.40
C LEU A 214 -11.13 19.81 -8.32
N ASP A 215 -11.71 20.41 -9.35
CA ASP A 215 -12.01 21.83 -9.40
C ASP A 215 -13.04 22.23 -8.32
N GLU A 216 -14.09 21.44 -8.13
CA GLU A 216 -15.09 21.64 -7.06
C GLU A 216 -14.45 21.60 -5.67
N ASN A 217 -13.62 20.59 -5.38
CA ASN A 217 -12.93 20.49 -4.09
C ASN A 217 -11.92 21.61 -3.88
N PHE A 218 -11.25 22.06 -4.93
CA PHE A 218 -10.33 23.20 -4.86
C PHE A 218 -11.06 24.51 -4.55
N GLU A 219 -12.20 24.76 -5.19
CA GLU A 219 -13.01 25.94 -4.89
C GLU A 219 -13.61 25.89 -3.46
N ALA A 220 -14.02 24.70 -3.01
CA ALA A 220 -14.52 24.55 -1.64
C ALA A 220 -13.45 24.72 -0.54
N ALA A 221 -12.16 24.60 -0.89
CA ALA A 221 -11.04 24.76 0.03
C ALA A 221 -10.52 26.21 0.12
N LYS A 222 -10.96 27.11 -0.76
CA LYS A 222 -10.64 28.57 -0.73
C LYS A 222 -11.45 29.30 0.32
#